data_b3e8f0bec4be5692b004464382816753
#
_entry.id   b3e8f0bec4be5692b004464382816753
#
_cell.length_a   1.000
_cell.length_b   1.000
_cell.length_c   1.000
_cell.angle_alpha   90.00
_cell.angle_beta   90.00
_cell.angle_gamma   90.00
#
_symmetry.space_group_name_H-M   'P 1'
#
loop_
_entity.id
_entity.type
_entity.pdbx_description
1 polymer ?
#
loop_
_entity_poly.entity_id
_entity_poly.type
_entity_poly.pdbx_seq_one_letter_code
_entity_poly.pdbx_strand_id
1 'polypeptide(L)'
;MKDCIRKSYECTACLLKNNKEKYYRIRRWFIIELRRKVTLYPNKTMTKVLDNLCNYRRYCWNHGLKLWNDLYEQRVEMVPANLRKKSQLVIKDKTIKFSKEEQDLLNMFPSPSERVVRNLMVNDKEDWQYLLSSRVLQWAIRDLAKAWSKFFNNQKKKSKPKSKLTRKVGKPSFRSKKNPKQGFKTDRARIINGKLVLDKPLAYKGDWYGIPFKGYDLPDGKIKHCAITKINNKYYASVIVDCPEQPLPKTGKNTAIDANVNHFDYTDGSFAVCPKQLDVLYAQIKHYQRLLARKRKVNGKKATQSKQYSEVRTKLQRCYKRVTNIQNDLLHKFTTEIYHKYDTVVIEDLDVRAMQMSKKAKNLHRSLFGRFRLYMEYKADKFGKELIMADRYYPSTQMCSNCGYVKTGDEKITLSGNKKHGTKHNEYVCYECGFTEDRDYNAVMNLLALAN
;
A
#
# COMPACT_ATOMS: atom_id res chain seq x y z
N MET A 1 -30.57 -4.52 30.92
CA MET A 1 -29.85 -4.81 29.64
C MET A 1 -28.38 -4.35 29.61
N LYS A 2 -27.92 -3.50 30.53
CA LYS A 2 -26.49 -3.08 30.62
C LYS A 2 -25.62 -4.02 31.46
N ASP A 3 -26.17 -4.80 32.34
CA ASP A 3 -25.43 -5.72 33.23
C ASP A 3 -25.19 -7.12 32.66
N CYS A 4 -25.96 -7.52 31.63
CA CYS A 4 -25.73 -8.78 30.90
C CYS A 4 -24.47 -8.74 29.99
N ILE A 5 -24.06 -7.56 29.57
CA ILE A 5 -22.91 -7.37 28.67
C ILE A 5 -21.56 -7.42 29.43
N ARG A 6 -21.57 -7.07 30.73
CA ARG A 6 -20.35 -7.05 31.54
C ARG A 6 -19.89 -8.45 31.99
N LYS A 7 -20.80 -9.39 32.18
CA LYS A 7 -20.50 -10.77 32.59
C LYS A 7 -19.96 -11.68 31.49
N SER A 8 -20.17 -11.33 30.20
CA SER A 8 -19.58 -12.09 29.09
C SER A 8 -18.11 -11.75 28.81
N TYR A 9 -17.60 -10.64 29.37
CA TYR A 9 -16.20 -10.21 29.17
C TYR A 9 -15.20 -10.91 30.12
N GLU A 10 -15.63 -11.38 31.27
CA GLU A 10 -14.75 -12.04 32.25
C GLU A 10 -14.51 -13.53 31.96
N CYS A 11 -15.44 -14.19 31.27
CA CYS A 11 -15.30 -15.62 30.96
C CYS A 11 -14.35 -15.91 29.78
N THR A 12 -14.17 -14.95 28.85
CA THR A 12 -13.29 -15.10 27.69
C THR A 12 -11.80 -14.81 28.01
N ALA A 13 -11.53 -14.06 29.07
CA ALA A 13 -10.16 -13.74 29.49
C ALA A 13 -9.46 -14.91 30.21
N CYS A 14 -10.22 -15.83 30.82
CA CYS A 14 -9.67 -16.99 31.54
C CYS A 14 -9.24 -18.14 30.61
N LEU A 15 -9.79 -18.25 29.40
CA LEU A 15 -9.45 -19.32 28.44
C LEU A 15 -8.21 -19.05 27.60
N LEU A 16 -7.64 -17.83 27.67
CA LEU A 16 -6.52 -17.41 26.83
C LEU A 16 -5.12 -17.60 27.44
N LYS A 17 -5.01 -18.19 28.65
CA LYS A 17 -3.69 -18.35 29.31
C LYS A 17 -2.91 -19.61 28.96
N ASN A 18 -3.45 -20.57 28.22
CA ASN A 18 -2.82 -21.89 28.06
C ASN A 18 -2.61 -22.41 26.63
N ASN A 19 -2.63 -21.58 25.59
CA ASN A 19 -2.22 -22.08 24.26
C ASN A 19 -1.44 -21.02 23.46
N LYS A 20 -0.12 -21.18 23.41
CA LYS A 20 0.83 -20.31 22.70
C LYS A 20 0.87 -20.50 21.16
N GLU A 21 -0.05 -21.22 20.56
CA GLU A 21 0.01 -21.55 19.13
C GLU A 21 -1.33 -21.56 18.40
N LYS A 22 -2.15 -20.56 18.56
CA LYS A 22 -3.15 -20.20 17.54
C LYS A 22 -3.54 -18.73 17.76
N TYR A 23 -2.99 -17.83 16.96
CA TYR A 23 -3.47 -16.47 16.89
C TYR A 23 -4.88 -16.44 16.30
N TYR A 24 -5.88 -16.73 17.14
CA TYR A 24 -7.25 -16.32 16.84
C TYR A 24 -7.27 -14.80 16.92
N ARG A 25 -7.32 -14.16 15.77
CA ARG A 25 -7.71 -12.76 15.66
C ARG A 25 -9.09 -12.65 16.29
N ILE A 26 -9.17 -12.19 17.55
CA ILE A 26 -10.45 -11.81 18.17
C ILE A 26 -11.05 -10.79 17.21
N ARG A 27 -12.08 -11.18 16.47
CA ARG A 27 -12.80 -10.31 15.55
C ARG A 27 -13.44 -9.20 16.40
N ARG A 28 -12.75 -8.03 16.45
CA ARG A 28 -13.42 -6.80 16.87
C ARG A 28 -14.53 -6.57 15.85
N TRP A 29 -15.75 -6.48 16.30
CA TRP A 29 -16.92 -6.21 15.50
C TRP A 29 -16.66 -5.15 14.42
N PHE A 30 -16.37 -5.53 13.20
CA PHE A 30 -17.08 -5.37 11.95
C PHE A 30 -17.03 -3.99 11.31
N ILE A 31 -15.96 -3.20 11.52
CA ILE A 31 -15.74 -2.01 10.71
C ILE A 31 -14.49 -2.24 9.85
N ILE A 32 -14.72 -2.36 8.55
CA ILE A 32 -13.65 -2.51 7.56
C ILE A 32 -13.31 -1.16 6.97
N GLU A 33 -12.02 -0.84 6.90
CA GLU A 33 -11.55 0.34 6.19
C GLU A 33 -11.48 0.07 4.69
N LEU A 34 -12.45 0.56 3.94
CA LEU A 34 -12.41 0.49 2.48
C LEU A 34 -11.87 1.78 1.88
N ARG A 35 -10.88 1.64 1.00
CA ARG A 35 -10.35 2.75 0.23
C ARG A 35 -10.93 2.74 -1.17
N ARG A 36 -11.62 3.82 -1.54
CA ARG A 36 -12.17 4.03 -2.88
C ARG A 36 -11.53 5.23 -3.55
N LYS A 37 -11.24 5.10 -4.83
CA LYS A 37 -10.69 6.19 -5.64
C LYS A 37 -11.67 6.58 -6.70
N VAL A 38 -12.13 7.83 -6.66
CA VAL A 38 -13.07 8.41 -7.62
C VAL A 38 -12.44 9.57 -8.38
N THR A 39 -12.95 9.84 -9.58
CA THR A 39 -12.56 11.02 -10.38
C THR A 39 -13.50 12.17 -10.06
N LEU A 40 -12.94 13.34 -9.76
CA LEU A 40 -13.68 14.54 -9.41
C LEU A 40 -13.85 15.44 -10.65
N TYR A 41 -15.01 16.09 -10.71
CA TYR A 41 -15.38 17.06 -11.77
C TYR A 41 -15.72 18.43 -11.16
N PRO A 42 -14.71 19.15 -10.63
CA PRO A 42 -14.92 20.46 -10.03
C PRO A 42 -15.24 21.50 -11.11
N ASN A 43 -16.13 22.45 -10.81
CA ASN A 43 -16.34 23.66 -11.62
C ASN A 43 -15.13 24.63 -11.49
N LYS A 44 -15.18 25.79 -12.19
CA LYS A 44 -14.06 26.76 -12.17
C LYS A 44 -13.74 27.26 -10.76
N THR A 45 -14.74 27.58 -9.94
CA THR A 45 -14.58 28.05 -8.55
C THR A 45 -13.97 26.96 -7.67
N MET A 46 -14.53 25.76 -7.71
CA MET A 46 -14.01 24.61 -6.96
C MET A 46 -12.57 24.25 -7.38
N THR A 47 -12.24 24.39 -8.65
CA THR A 47 -10.88 24.18 -9.17
C THR A 47 -9.90 25.14 -8.52
N LYS A 48 -10.24 26.44 -8.44
CA LYS A 48 -9.41 27.45 -7.76
C LYS A 48 -9.20 27.09 -6.26
N VAL A 49 -10.27 26.69 -5.58
CA VAL A 49 -10.20 26.27 -4.17
C VAL A 49 -9.30 25.05 -3.99
N LEU A 50 -9.48 24.01 -4.79
CA LEU A 50 -8.65 22.81 -4.72
C LEU A 50 -7.17 23.10 -5.01
N ASP A 51 -6.90 24.00 -5.96
CA ASP A 51 -5.53 24.43 -6.27
C ASP A 51 -4.91 25.23 -5.11
N ASN A 52 -5.67 26.10 -4.47
CA ASN A 52 -5.20 26.84 -3.30
C ASN A 52 -4.91 25.89 -2.12
N LEU A 53 -5.74 24.89 -1.85
CA LEU A 53 -5.48 23.90 -0.81
C LEU A 53 -4.26 23.01 -1.15
N CYS A 54 -4.04 22.67 -2.41
CA CYS A 54 -2.81 22.00 -2.86
C CYS A 54 -1.56 22.86 -2.64
N ASN A 55 -1.66 24.16 -2.95
CA ASN A 55 -0.58 25.13 -2.74
C ASN A 55 -0.30 25.30 -1.24
N TYR A 56 -1.35 25.47 -0.43
CA TYR A 56 -1.23 25.58 1.02
C TYR A 56 -0.57 24.33 1.63
N ARG A 57 -0.98 23.13 1.23
CA ARG A 57 -0.31 21.90 1.69
C ARG A 57 1.17 21.87 1.32
N ARG A 58 1.55 22.37 0.14
CA ARG A 58 2.96 22.47 -0.27
C ARG A 58 3.72 23.46 0.59
N TYR A 59 3.13 24.62 0.87
CA TYR A 59 3.67 25.63 1.80
C TYR A 59 3.91 24.99 3.17
N CYS A 60 2.87 24.41 3.78
CA CYS A 60 2.98 23.76 5.10
C CYS A 60 4.06 22.68 5.15
N TRP A 61 4.19 21.86 4.09
CA TRP A 61 5.25 20.88 4.02
C TRP A 61 6.64 21.51 3.97
N ASN A 62 6.82 22.54 3.16
CA ASN A 62 8.13 23.19 2.97
C ASN A 62 8.54 23.98 4.21
N HIS A 63 7.63 24.75 4.76
CA HIS A 63 7.86 25.51 6.00
C HIS A 63 8.12 24.56 7.17
N GLY A 64 7.28 23.56 7.36
CA GLY A 64 7.50 22.54 8.39
C GLY A 64 8.79 21.76 8.23
N LEU A 65 9.24 21.51 6.99
CA LEU A 65 10.54 20.87 6.75
C LEU A 65 11.70 21.78 7.12
N LYS A 66 11.60 23.09 6.85
CA LYS A 66 12.58 24.07 7.30
C LYS A 66 12.67 24.07 8.82
N LEU A 67 11.56 24.28 9.51
CA LEU A 67 11.52 24.25 10.99
C LEU A 67 12.05 22.92 11.57
N TRP A 68 11.76 21.80 10.92
CA TRP A 68 12.26 20.48 11.35
C TRP A 68 13.78 20.41 11.27
N ASN A 69 14.37 20.93 10.18
CA ASN A 69 15.81 20.96 9.99
C ASN A 69 16.47 21.90 10.99
N ASP A 70 15.92 23.11 11.16
CA ASP A 70 16.44 24.13 12.07
C ASP A 70 16.46 23.60 13.53
N LEU A 71 15.37 23.01 13.99
CA LEU A 71 15.30 22.35 15.31
C LEU A 71 16.31 21.20 15.44
N TYR A 72 16.50 20.41 14.39
CA TYR A 72 17.45 19.31 14.41
C TYR A 72 18.89 19.82 14.51
N GLU A 73 19.24 20.84 13.75
CA GLU A 73 20.56 21.46 13.72
C GLU A 73 20.88 22.12 15.08
N GLN A 74 19.98 22.96 15.59
CA GLN A 74 20.11 23.58 16.91
C GLN A 74 20.28 22.52 18.02
N ARG A 75 19.49 21.45 18.00
CA ARG A 75 19.62 20.36 18.97
C ARG A 75 20.95 19.62 18.85
N VAL A 76 21.49 19.46 17.66
CA VAL A 76 22.78 18.81 17.45
C VAL A 76 23.92 19.68 17.96
N GLU A 77 23.82 20.98 17.79
CA GLU A 77 24.82 21.97 18.21
C GLU A 77 24.80 22.18 19.73
N MET A 78 23.62 22.42 20.30
CA MET A 78 23.46 22.88 21.69
C MET A 78 23.33 21.75 22.72
N VAL A 79 22.89 20.55 22.34
CA VAL A 79 22.70 19.45 23.28
C VAL A 79 23.83 18.42 23.13
N PRO A 80 24.57 18.10 24.21
CA PRO A 80 25.65 17.12 24.18
C PRO A 80 25.23 15.73 23.64
N ALA A 81 26.14 15.04 22.95
CA ALA A 81 25.83 13.78 22.25
C ALA A 81 25.38 12.66 23.24
N ASN A 82 25.98 12.60 24.44
CA ASN A 82 25.58 11.70 25.52
C ASN A 82 24.13 11.94 25.97
N LEU A 83 23.75 13.19 26.19
CA LEU A 83 22.42 13.59 26.61
C LEU A 83 21.38 13.32 25.49
N ARG A 84 21.74 13.56 24.22
CA ARG A 84 20.90 13.19 23.07
C ARG A 84 20.64 11.68 23.00
N LYS A 85 21.67 10.85 23.28
CA LYS A 85 21.51 9.37 23.36
C LYS A 85 20.65 8.97 24.54
N LYS A 86 20.90 9.55 25.75
CA LYS A 86 20.11 9.32 26.96
C LYS A 86 18.63 9.64 26.71
N SER A 87 18.30 10.77 26.05
CA SER A 87 16.92 11.15 25.72
C SER A 87 16.21 10.19 24.76
N GLN A 88 16.93 9.46 23.92
CA GLN A 88 16.36 8.42 23.06
C GLN A 88 16.11 7.10 23.80
N LEU A 89 16.90 6.80 24.84
CA LEU A 89 16.74 5.61 25.65
C LEU A 89 15.54 5.70 26.58
N VAL A 90 15.23 6.87 27.12
CA VAL A 90 14.04 7.12 27.98
C VAL A 90 12.73 6.75 27.29
N ILE A 91 12.65 6.84 25.95
CA ILE A 91 11.46 6.39 25.20
C ILE A 91 11.23 4.88 25.36
N LYS A 92 12.28 4.12 25.64
CA LYS A 92 12.24 2.67 25.82
C LYS A 92 12.21 2.26 27.28
N ASP A 93 12.91 3.03 28.10
CA ASP A 93 13.09 2.75 29.52
C ASP A 93 12.73 4.01 30.32
N LYS A 94 11.56 4.00 30.95
CA LYS A 94 11.01 5.10 31.75
C LYS A 94 11.71 5.29 33.11
N THR A 95 12.60 4.39 33.50
CA THR A 95 13.34 4.48 34.76
C THR A 95 14.48 5.49 34.71
N ILE A 96 14.93 5.85 33.50
CA ILE A 96 16.01 6.80 33.28
C ILE A 96 15.53 8.21 33.66
N LYS A 97 16.11 8.81 34.69
CA LYS A 97 15.81 10.19 35.16
C LYS A 97 16.83 11.16 34.58
N PHE A 98 16.39 12.40 34.38
CA PHE A 98 17.24 13.56 34.04
C PHE A 98 17.45 14.44 35.25
N SER A 99 18.61 15.12 35.32
CA SER A 99 18.77 16.26 36.24
C SER A 99 17.89 17.41 35.77
N LYS A 100 17.66 18.38 36.66
CA LYS A 100 16.88 19.59 36.33
C LYS A 100 17.51 20.34 35.15
N GLU A 101 18.82 20.52 35.18
CA GLU A 101 19.59 21.17 34.12
C GLU A 101 19.52 20.44 32.79
N GLU A 102 19.65 19.10 32.83
CA GLU A 102 19.48 18.26 31.61
C GLU A 102 18.07 18.41 31.03
N GLN A 103 17.05 18.47 31.89
CA GLN A 103 15.66 18.59 31.45
C GLN A 103 15.41 19.99 30.87
N ASP A 104 15.93 21.05 31.48
CA ASP A 104 15.78 22.44 31.03
C ASP A 104 16.47 22.60 29.65
N LEU A 105 17.66 22.05 29.48
CA LEU A 105 18.36 22.05 28.18
C LEU A 105 17.59 21.29 27.11
N LEU A 106 17.00 20.14 27.46
CA LEU A 106 16.18 19.34 26.50
C LEU A 106 14.86 20.03 26.15
N ASN A 107 14.30 20.83 27.06
CA ASN A 107 13.09 21.62 26.84
C ASN A 107 13.39 22.86 25.98
N MET A 108 14.54 23.51 26.19
CA MET A 108 14.97 24.64 25.38
C MET A 108 15.28 24.23 23.92
N PHE A 109 15.88 23.07 23.74
CA PHE A 109 16.20 22.51 22.42
C PHE A 109 15.47 21.18 22.17
N PRO A 110 14.15 21.24 21.91
CA PRO A 110 13.33 20.04 21.81
C PRO A 110 13.67 19.21 20.56
N SER A 111 13.50 17.90 20.66
CA SER A 111 13.62 17.02 19.50
C SER A 111 12.51 17.33 18.50
N PRO A 112 12.82 17.50 17.20
CA PRO A 112 11.78 17.76 16.21
C PRO A 112 10.79 16.58 16.16
N SER A 113 9.51 16.93 16.28
CA SER A 113 8.39 15.98 16.26
C SER A 113 7.17 16.58 15.57
N GLU A 114 6.17 15.76 15.26
CA GLU A 114 4.90 16.25 14.71
C GLU A 114 4.29 17.36 15.59
N ARG A 115 4.27 17.13 16.91
CA ARG A 115 3.68 18.06 17.89
C ARG A 115 4.42 19.39 17.92
N VAL A 116 5.75 19.35 18.08
CA VAL A 116 6.59 20.56 18.20
C VAL A 116 6.48 21.42 16.95
N VAL A 117 6.74 20.83 15.76
CA VAL A 117 6.70 21.57 14.49
C VAL A 117 5.30 22.10 14.19
N ARG A 118 4.24 21.31 14.50
CA ARG A 118 2.87 21.79 14.32
C ARG A 118 2.55 22.98 15.22
N ASN A 119 2.95 22.95 16.49
CA ASN A 119 2.69 24.04 17.42
C ASN A 119 3.41 25.32 16.99
N LEU A 120 4.69 25.24 16.62
CA LEU A 120 5.42 26.38 16.06
C LEU A 120 4.69 26.96 14.83
N MET A 121 4.30 26.12 13.89
CA MET A 121 3.58 26.60 12.71
C MET A 121 2.19 27.17 13.00
N VAL A 122 1.57 26.80 14.11
CA VAL A 122 0.28 27.38 14.53
C VAL A 122 0.49 28.74 15.19
N ASN A 123 1.56 28.90 15.98
CA ASN A 123 1.90 30.16 16.63
C ASN A 123 2.34 31.23 15.61
N ASP A 124 3.07 30.81 14.56
CA ASP A 124 3.59 31.71 13.52
C ASP A 124 2.66 31.84 12.31
N LYS A 125 1.36 31.60 12.50
CA LYS A 125 0.39 31.73 11.42
C LYS A 125 0.18 33.19 11.01
N GLU A 126 0.29 33.42 9.71
CA GLU A 126 -0.13 34.65 9.06
C GLU A 126 -1.64 34.67 8.78
N ASP A 127 -2.27 35.85 8.69
CA ASP A 127 -3.71 36.01 8.52
C ASP A 127 -4.33 35.23 7.35
N TRP A 128 -3.63 35.19 6.22
CA TRP A 128 -4.12 34.44 5.06
C TRP A 128 -4.24 32.94 5.30
N GLN A 129 -3.49 32.38 6.25
CA GLN A 129 -3.55 30.97 6.59
C GLN A 129 -4.79 30.59 7.40
N TYR A 130 -5.36 31.54 8.16
CA TYR A 130 -6.64 31.36 8.86
C TYR A 130 -7.82 31.23 7.91
N LEU A 131 -7.69 31.78 6.69
CA LEU A 131 -8.70 31.65 5.64
C LEU A 131 -8.78 30.24 5.03
N LEU A 132 -7.80 29.37 5.32
CA LEU A 132 -7.69 28.02 4.78
C LEU A 132 -7.90 26.96 5.87
N SER A 133 -8.23 25.72 5.45
CA SER A 133 -8.49 24.64 6.40
C SER A 133 -7.26 24.25 7.21
N SER A 134 -7.33 24.36 8.53
CA SER A 134 -6.29 23.93 9.47
C SER A 134 -5.98 22.43 9.37
N ARG A 135 -6.93 21.63 8.88
CA ARG A 135 -6.73 20.20 8.67
C ARG A 135 -5.66 19.90 7.62
N VAL A 136 -5.54 20.76 6.60
CA VAL A 136 -4.50 20.62 5.55
C VAL A 136 -3.10 20.80 6.17
N LEU A 137 -2.91 21.76 7.06
CA LEU A 137 -1.67 21.95 7.83
C LEU A 137 -1.36 20.69 8.67
N GLN A 138 -2.32 20.27 9.50
CA GLN A 138 -2.13 19.10 10.38
C GLN A 138 -1.72 17.85 9.61
N TRP A 139 -2.41 17.55 8.50
CA TRP A 139 -2.06 16.41 7.65
C TRP A 139 -0.71 16.57 6.93
N ALA A 140 -0.32 17.81 6.58
CA ALA A 140 0.98 18.05 5.95
C ALA A 140 2.13 17.73 6.91
N ILE A 141 2.04 18.17 8.19
CA ILE A 141 3.06 17.92 9.20
C ILE A 141 3.07 16.46 9.64
N ARG A 142 1.90 15.82 9.77
CA ARG A 142 1.81 14.38 10.02
C ARG A 142 2.48 13.54 8.91
N ASP A 143 2.28 13.92 7.66
CA ASP A 143 2.94 13.26 6.53
C ASP A 143 4.46 13.51 6.55
N LEU A 144 4.91 14.69 6.96
CA LEU A 144 6.33 15.03 7.11
C LEU A 144 6.98 14.19 8.21
N ALA A 145 6.35 14.11 9.38
CA ALA A 145 6.82 13.28 10.50
C ALA A 145 6.94 11.79 10.10
N LYS A 146 5.94 11.27 9.36
CA LYS A 146 6.00 9.91 8.81
C LYS A 146 7.16 9.73 7.82
N ALA A 147 7.47 10.76 7.02
CA ALA A 147 8.59 10.70 6.08
C ALA A 147 9.94 10.66 6.81
N TRP A 148 10.12 11.43 7.87
CA TRP A 148 11.28 11.40 8.74
C TRP A 148 11.42 10.07 9.47
N SER A 149 10.35 9.56 10.08
CA SER A 149 10.35 8.23 10.73
C SER A 149 10.77 7.14 9.75
N LYS A 150 10.28 7.20 8.51
CA LYS A 150 10.67 6.25 7.46
C LYS A 150 12.16 6.36 7.10
N PHE A 151 12.69 7.57 7.04
CA PHE A 151 14.12 7.81 6.80
C PHE A 151 14.97 7.21 7.93
N PHE A 152 14.69 7.53 9.20
CA PHE A 152 15.43 7.02 10.34
C PHE A 152 15.33 5.50 10.47
N ASN A 153 14.14 4.91 10.28
CA ASN A 153 13.96 3.46 10.30
C ASN A 153 14.77 2.77 9.17
N ASN A 154 14.93 3.43 8.03
CA ASN A 154 15.77 2.91 6.95
C ASN A 154 17.27 3.00 7.30
N GLN A 155 17.70 4.04 7.99
CA GLN A 155 19.09 4.15 8.46
C GLN A 155 19.44 3.05 9.48
N LYS A 156 18.53 2.78 10.44
CA LYS A 156 18.71 1.68 11.43
C LYS A 156 18.82 0.30 10.75
N LYS A 157 18.14 0.08 9.62
CA LYS A 157 18.25 -1.16 8.86
C LYS A 157 19.57 -1.30 8.09
N LYS A 158 20.30 -0.21 7.84
CA LYS A 158 21.63 -0.26 7.17
C LYS A 158 22.71 -0.85 8.06
N SER A 159 22.55 -0.86 9.37
CA SER A 159 23.50 -1.48 10.31
C SER A 159 23.42 -3.00 10.33
N LYS A 160 22.39 -3.62 9.73
CA LYS A 160 22.26 -5.06 9.53
C LYS A 160 22.88 -5.46 8.18
N PRO A 161 23.44 -6.69 8.02
CA PRO A 161 24.03 -7.13 6.77
C PRO A 161 23.07 -6.85 5.60
N LYS A 162 23.59 -6.20 4.59
CA LYS A 162 22.81 -5.61 3.48
C LYS A 162 22.12 -6.71 2.68
N SER A 163 20.83 -6.89 2.88
CA SER A 163 20.05 -7.44 1.78
C SER A 163 20.09 -6.42 0.63
N LYS A 164 20.50 -6.82 -0.56
CA LYS A 164 20.56 -5.98 -1.79
C LYS A 164 19.23 -5.31 -2.14
N LEU A 165 18.17 -5.61 -1.41
CA LEU A 165 16.75 -5.34 -1.61
C LEU A 165 16.21 -4.04 -0.97
N THR A 166 16.98 -3.36 -0.12
CA THR A 166 16.45 -2.15 0.54
C THR A 166 16.62 -0.93 -0.34
N ARG A 167 15.52 -0.43 -0.90
CA ARG A 167 15.49 0.86 -1.58
C ARG A 167 15.98 1.94 -0.62
N LYS A 168 17.05 2.67 -1.01
CA LYS A 168 17.54 3.82 -0.25
C LYS A 168 16.42 4.85 -0.09
N VAL A 169 16.02 5.13 1.16
CA VAL A 169 15.10 6.22 1.48
C VAL A 169 15.95 7.43 1.86
N GLY A 170 15.88 8.48 1.06
CA GLY A 170 16.55 9.75 1.32
C GLY A 170 15.85 10.57 2.41
N LYS A 171 16.53 11.64 2.88
CA LYS A 171 15.89 12.66 3.73
C LYS A 171 14.67 13.25 3.01
N PRO A 172 13.63 13.69 3.75
CA PRO A 172 12.55 14.48 3.17
C PRO A 172 13.10 15.70 2.42
N SER A 173 12.49 16.03 1.29
CA SER A 173 12.93 17.15 0.44
C SER A 173 11.80 18.15 0.23
N PHE A 174 12.18 19.39 -0.11
CA PHE A 174 11.23 20.44 -0.48
C PHE A 174 10.40 20.04 -1.69
N ARG A 175 9.14 20.46 -1.71
CA ARG A 175 8.18 20.17 -2.78
C ARG A 175 8.08 21.31 -3.76
N SER A 176 8.26 21.00 -5.04
CA SER A 176 8.17 21.97 -6.13
C SER A 176 6.74 22.10 -6.65
N LYS A 177 6.34 23.34 -7.05
CA LYS A 177 5.13 23.62 -7.81
C LYS A 177 5.11 22.92 -9.17
N LYS A 178 6.30 22.68 -9.76
CA LYS A 178 6.47 21.99 -11.05
C LYS A 178 6.18 20.49 -10.98
N ASN A 179 5.98 19.91 -9.78
CA ASN A 179 5.65 18.50 -9.66
C ASN A 179 4.24 18.27 -10.25
N PRO A 180 4.08 17.36 -11.23
CA PRO A 180 2.79 17.11 -11.89
C PRO A 180 1.75 16.48 -10.95
N LYS A 181 2.18 15.94 -9.80
CA LYS A 181 1.31 15.38 -8.78
C LYS A 181 1.28 16.30 -7.56
N GLN A 182 0.18 17.01 -7.40
CA GLN A 182 -0.14 17.85 -6.25
C GLN A 182 -1.28 17.19 -5.45
N GLY A 183 -1.51 17.64 -4.23
CA GLY A 183 -2.66 17.14 -3.47
C GLY A 183 -2.58 17.49 -2.00
N PHE A 184 -3.67 17.29 -1.29
CA PHE A 184 -3.81 17.50 0.15
C PHE A 184 -4.68 16.41 0.77
N LYS A 185 -4.74 16.35 2.09
CA LYS A 185 -5.62 15.45 2.84
C LYS A 185 -6.49 16.26 3.79
N THR A 186 -7.69 15.76 4.02
CA THR A 186 -8.62 16.25 5.04
C THR A 186 -9.41 15.09 5.65
N ASP A 187 -9.78 15.21 6.89
CA ASP A 187 -10.69 14.31 7.62
C ASP A 187 -12.12 14.88 7.68
N ARG A 188 -12.33 16.08 7.14
CA ARG A 188 -13.64 16.73 7.07
C ARG A 188 -14.24 16.62 5.67
N ALA A 189 -14.34 15.41 5.15
CA ALA A 189 -15.01 15.12 3.89
C ALA A 189 -16.32 14.38 4.18
N ARG A 190 -17.37 14.71 3.42
CA ARG A 190 -18.70 14.09 3.52
C ARG A 190 -19.25 13.81 2.14
N ILE A 191 -20.16 12.86 2.02
CA ILE A 191 -20.97 12.65 0.82
C ILE A 191 -22.36 13.22 1.12
N ILE A 192 -22.80 14.17 0.31
CA ILE A 192 -24.13 14.77 0.44
C ILE A 192 -24.73 14.80 -0.97
N ASN A 193 -25.90 14.22 -1.15
CA ASN A 193 -26.62 14.15 -2.44
C ASN A 193 -25.72 13.67 -3.60
N GLY A 194 -24.96 12.59 -3.38
CA GLY A 194 -24.06 12.02 -4.38
C GLY A 194 -22.84 12.87 -4.75
N LYS A 195 -22.54 13.93 -3.99
CA LYS A 195 -21.40 14.81 -4.21
C LYS A 195 -20.43 14.78 -3.04
N LEU A 196 -19.12 14.90 -3.33
CA LEU A 196 -18.10 15.03 -2.30
C LEU A 196 -18.06 16.46 -1.77
N VAL A 197 -18.37 16.65 -0.50
CA VAL A 197 -18.34 17.93 0.20
C VAL A 197 -17.12 17.98 1.10
N LEU A 198 -16.33 19.05 0.99
CA LEU A 198 -15.17 19.36 1.82
C LEU A 198 -15.48 20.56 2.72
N ASP A 199 -14.61 20.84 3.70
CA ASP A 199 -14.69 22.10 4.44
C ASP A 199 -14.64 23.28 3.48
N LYS A 200 -15.58 24.20 3.63
CA LYS A 200 -15.57 25.48 2.90
C LYS A 200 -14.44 26.34 3.49
N PRO A 201 -13.45 26.74 2.67
CA PRO A 201 -12.46 27.71 3.13
C PRO A 201 -13.11 29.07 3.39
N LEU A 202 -12.74 29.73 4.48
CA LEU A 202 -13.28 31.05 4.86
C LEU A 202 -13.03 32.13 3.78
N ALA A 203 -11.96 31.98 3.00
CA ALA A 203 -11.66 32.86 1.87
C ALA A 203 -12.75 32.88 0.77
N TYR A 204 -13.67 31.92 0.78
CA TYR A 204 -14.69 31.78 -0.25
C TYR A 204 -16.07 32.14 0.30
N LYS A 205 -16.60 33.30 -0.09
CA LYS A 205 -17.95 33.80 0.27
C LYS A 205 -18.97 33.25 -0.71
N GLY A 206 -18.90 32.49 -1.58
CA GLY A 206 -19.92 31.97 -2.50
C GLY A 206 -20.46 30.60 -2.06
N ASP A 207 -21.41 30.10 -2.81
CA ASP A 207 -21.93 28.76 -2.61
C ASP A 207 -20.88 27.71 -2.96
N TRP A 208 -20.34 27.09 -1.93
CA TRP A 208 -19.49 25.93 -2.05
C TRP A 208 -20.37 24.69 -2.01
N TYR A 209 -20.73 24.20 -3.18
CA TYR A 209 -21.48 22.95 -3.30
C TYR A 209 -20.54 21.76 -3.46
N GLY A 210 -21.05 20.56 -3.17
CA GLY A 210 -20.30 19.34 -3.31
C GLY A 210 -19.76 19.14 -4.72
N ILE A 211 -18.62 18.48 -4.81
CA ILE A 211 -17.91 18.19 -6.05
C ILE A 211 -18.51 16.93 -6.69
N PRO A 212 -19.06 16.99 -7.90
CA PRO A 212 -19.50 15.79 -8.62
C PRO A 212 -18.32 14.83 -8.83
N PHE A 213 -18.58 13.54 -8.71
CA PHE A 213 -17.58 12.51 -8.98
C PHE A 213 -18.14 11.36 -9.80
N LYS A 214 -17.25 10.64 -10.49
CA LYS A 214 -17.55 9.39 -11.19
C LYS A 214 -16.55 8.31 -10.77
N GLY A 215 -17.01 7.09 -10.75
CA GLY A 215 -16.21 5.93 -10.37
C GLY A 215 -17.06 4.90 -9.64
N TYR A 216 -16.43 4.12 -8.78
CA TYR A 216 -17.13 3.15 -7.96
C TYR A 216 -18.04 3.86 -6.95
N ASP A 217 -19.17 3.25 -6.65
CA ASP A 217 -20.02 3.69 -5.57
C ASP A 217 -19.23 3.73 -4.27
N LEU A 218 -19.39 4.81 -3.54
CA LEU A 218 -18.79 4.93 -2.23
C LEU A 218 -19.69 4.16 -1.26
N PRO A 219 -19.12 3.21 -0.50
CA PRO A 219 -19.92 2.47 0.47
C PRO A 219 -20.47 3.43 1.52
N ASP A 220 -21.66 3.13 2.02
CA ASP A 220 -22.21 3.82 3.17
C ASP A 220 -21.29 3.62 4.37
N GLY A 221 -21.03 4.70 5.11
CA GLY A 221 -20.18 4.65 6.27
C GLY A 221 -19.48 5.97 6.57
N LYS A 222 -18.82 6.01 7.71
CA LYS A 222 -18.11 7.20 8.18
C LYS A 222 -16.79 7.38 7.40
N ILE A 223 -16.66 8.53 6.75
CA ILE A 223 -15.39 8.90 6.10
C ILE A 223 -14.35 9.22 7.19
N LYS A 224 -13.28 8.43 7.27
CA LYS A 224 -12.12 8.71 8.14
C LYS A 224 -11.29 9.86 7.63
N HIS A 225 -10.92 9.79 6.37
CA HIS A 225 -10.22 10.88 5.69
C HIS A 225 -10.28 10.72 4.17
N CYS A 226 -10.09 11.84 3.51
CA CYS A 226 -10.04 11.95 2.07
C CYS A 226 -8.71 12.54 1.62
N ALA A 227 -8.09 11.94 0.61
CA ALA A 227 -6.90 12.48 -0.05
C ALA A 227 -7.26 12.96 -1.45
N ILE A 228 -7.24 14.27 -1.66
CA ILE A 228 -7.41 14.89 -2.98
C ILE A 228 -6.06 14.90 -3.69
N THR A 229 -6.03 14.49 -4.94
CA THR A 229 -4.82 14.46 -5.76
C THR A 229 -5.10 15.05 -7.14
N LYS A 230 -4.30 16.03 -7.54
CA LYS A 230 -4.28 16.61 -8.90
C LYS A 230 -3.16 15.93 -9.69
N ILE A 231 -3.47 15.40 -10.85
CA ILE A 231 -2.51 14.82 -11.80
C ILE A 231 -2.91 15.26 -13.20
N ASN A 232 -2.01 15.96 -13.91
CA ASN A 232 -2.27 16.43 -15.28
C ASN A 232 -3.63 17.17 -15.40
N ASN A 233 -3.87 18.12 -14.51
CA ASN A 233 -5.11 18.92 -14.42
C ASN A 233 -6.40 18.14 -14.15
N LYS A 234 -6.32 16.85 -13.81
CA LYS A 234 -7.47 16.06 -13.36
C LYS A 234 -7.39 15.83 -11.85
N TYR A 235 -8.55 15.89 -11.19
CA TYR A 235 -8.64 15.69 -9.75
C TYR A 235 -9.19 14.30 -9.43
N TYR A 236 -8.64 13.71 -8.40
CA TYR A 236 -9.04 12.40 -7.87
C TYR A 236 -9.20 12.52 -6.37
N ALA A 237 -10.24 11.92 -5.84
CA ALA A 237 -10.37 11.70 -4.41
C ALA A 237 -10.08 10.24 -4.09
N SER A 238 -9.28 10.01 -3.05
CA SER A 238 -9.13 8.70 -2.43
C SER A 238 -9.77 8.78 -1.05
N VAL A 239 -10.96 8.23 -0.93
CA VAL A 239 -11.77 8.26 0.27
C VAL A 239 -11.54 6.97 1.04
N ILE A 240 -11.30 7.06 2.35
CA ILE A 240 -11.27 5.93 3.25
C ILE A 240 -12.53 6.00 4.08
N VAL A 241 -13.32 4.94 3.99
CA VAL A 241 -14.62 4.81 4.64
C VAL A 241 -14.59 3.63 5.59
N ASP A 242 -15.08 3.84 6.79
CA ASP A 242 -15.43 2.76 7.70
C ASP A 242 -16.80 2.22 7.29
N CYS A 243 -16.85 1.02 6.81
CA CYS A 243 -18.10 0.36 6.43
C CYS A 243 -18.26 -0.97 7.17
N PRO A 244 -19.51 -1.41 7.41
CA PRO A 244 -19.76 -2.73 7.97
C PRO A 244 -19.25 -3.83 7.04
N GLU A 245 -18.90 -4.97 7.60
CA GLU A 245 -18.67 -6.19 6.82
C GLU A 245 -19.92 -6.51 5.97
N GLN A 246 -19.67 -7.13 4.83
CA GLN A 246 -20.74 -7.65 3.96
C GLN A 246 -20.51 -9.16 3.79
N PRO A 247 -20.81 -9.96 4.82
CA PRO A 247 -20.54 -11.39 4.78
C PRO A 247 -21.32 -12.05 3.63
N LEU A 248 -20.62 -12.89 2.88
CA LEU A 248 -21.25 -13.75 1.88
C LEU A 248 -21.74 -15.05 2.52
N PRO A 249 -22.76 -15.69 1.96
CA PRO A 249 -23.20 -17.01 2.39
C PRO A 249 -22.05 -18.02 2.37
N LYS A 250 -22.08 -18.99 3.29
CA LYS A 250 -21.15 -20.11 3.26
C LYS A 250 -21.51 -21.04 2.11
N THR A 251 -20.49 -21.53 1.40
CA THR A 251 -20.61 -22.43 0.24
C THR A 251 -20.20 -23.87 0.58
N GLY A 252 -19.49 -24.05 1.70
CA GLY A 252 -18.90 -25.35 2.07
C GLY A 252 -17.72 -25.78 1.20
N LYS A 253 -17.22 -24.90 0.29
CA LYS A 253 -16.16 -25.22 -0.66
C LYS A 253 -14.87 -24.47 -0.31
N ASN A 254 -13.73 -25.13 -0.49
CA ASN A 254 -12.41 -24.57 -0.30
C ASN A 254 -11.65 -24.62 -1.64
N THR A 255 -10.68 -23.73 -1.81
CA THR A 255 -9.77 -23.74 -2.95
C THR A 255 -8.37 -23.29 -2.54
N ALA A 256 -7.40 -23.64 -3.36
CA ALA A 256 -6.06 -23.06 -3.29
C ALA A 256 -5.71 -22.40 -4.61
N ILE A 257 -4.81 -21.43 -4.60
CA ILE A 257 -4.39 -20.69 -5.79
C ILE A 257 -2.86 -20.74 -5.87
N ASP A 258 -2.36 -21.41 -6.89
CA ASP A 258 -0.96 -21.33 -7.30
C ASP A 258 -0.77 -20.11 -8.22
N ALA A 259 0.10 -19.18 -7.80
CA ALA A 259 0.26 -17.92 -8.47
C ALA A 259 1.46 -17.93 -9.42
N ASN A 260 1.21 -18.24 -10.69
CA ASN A 260 2.17 -18.20 -11.76
C ASN A 260 2.33 -16.80 -12.39
N VAL A 261 3.36 -16.59 -13.21
CA VAL A 261 3.70 -15.26 -13.78
C VAL A 261 2.62 -14.75 -14.75
N ASN A 262 2.00 -15.64 -15.52
CA ASN A 262 1.05 -15.30 -16.57
C ASN A 262 -0.39 -15.68 -16.23
N HIS A 263 -0.59 -16.61 -15.31
CA HIS A 263 -1.88 -17.15 -14.91
C HIS A 263 -1.85 -17.52 -13.42
N PHE A 264 -3.02 -17.68 -12.84
CA PHE A 264 -3.23 -18.24 -11.52
C PHE A 264 -4.07 -19.50 -11.68
N ASP A 265 -3.56 -20.62 -11.20
CA ASP A 265 -4.23 -21.90 -11.25
C ASP A 265 -4.94 -22.17 -9.93
N TYR A 266 -6.16 -22.69 -9.99
CA TYR A 266 -6.98 -23.00 -8.83
C TYR A 266 -7.80 -24.27 -9.12
N THR A 267 -8.48 -24.82 -8.14
CA THR A 267 -9.16 -26.12 -8.24
C THR A 267 -10.06 -26.29 -9.47
N ASP A 268 -10.77 -25.23 -9.88
CA ASP A 268 -11.76 -25.28 -10.96
C ASP A 268 -11.26 -24.67 -12.28
N GLY A 269 -9.96 -24.36 -12.41
CA GLY A 269 -9.42 -23.81 -13.64
C GLY A 269 -8.24 -22.86 -13.49
N SER A 270 -8.03 -22.05 -14.51
CA SER A 270 -6.92 -21.11 -14.59
C SER A 270 -7.40 -19.71 -14.97
N PHE A 271 -6.79 -18.69 -14.37
CA PHE A 271 -7.07 -17.28 -14.62
C PHE A 271 -5.89 -16.56 -15.27
N ALA A 272 -6.07 -16.03 -16.47
CA ALA A 272 -5.03 -15.29 -17.20
C ALA A 272 -4.80 -13.89 -16.60
N VAL A 273 -3.61 -13.66 -16.05
CA VAL A 273 -3.19 -12.38 -15.43
C VAL A 273 -2.83 -11.33 -16.48
N CYS A 274 -2.33 -11.78 -17.65
CA CYS A 274 -1.89 -10.93 -18.74
C CYS A 274 -2.64 -11.27 -20.05
N PRO A 275 -3.89 -10.84 -20.22
CA PRO A 275 -4.64 -11.10 -21.44
C PRO A 275 -3.98 -10.38 -22.63
N LYS A 276 -4.12 -10.95 -23.84
CA LYS A 276 -3.56 -10.44 -25.11
C LYS A 276 -3.84 -8.95 -25.36
N GLN A 277 -4.95 -8.43 -24.84
CA GLN A 277 -5.34 -7.01 -24.92
C GLN A 277 -4.26 -6.04 -24.36
N LEU A 278 -3.42 -6.50 -23.44
CA LEU A 278 -2.34 -5.68 -22.86
C LEU A 278 -1.10 -5.61 -23.76
N ASP A 279 -0.93 -6.51 -24.73
CA ASP A 279 0.29 -6.56 -25.56
C ASP A 279 0.44 -5.30 -26.41
N VAL A 280 -0.66 -4.81 -26.98
CA VAL A 280 -0.69 -3.54 -27.75
C VAL A 280 -0.24 -2.39 -26.85
N LEU A 281 -0.75 -2.31 -25.63
CA LEU A 281 -0.36 -1.25 -24.68
C LEU A 281 1.11 -1.36 -24.26
N TYR A 282 1.62 -2.57 -24.08
CA TYR A 282 3.04 -2.79 -23.77
C TYR A 282 3.95 -2.42 -24.94
N ALA A 283 3.53 -2.69 -26.19
CA ALA A 283 4.24 -2.23 -27.38
C ALA A 283 4.29 -0.69 -27.45
N GLN A 284 3.16 -0.02 -27.22
CA GLN A 284 3.10 1.44 -27.15
C GLN A 284 3.99 2.01 -26.03
N ILE A 285 3.99 1.40 -24.85
CA ILE A 285 4.86 1.79 -23.73
C ILE A 285 6.32 1.70 -24.15
N LYS A 286 6.72 0.58 -24.77
CA LYS A 286 8.10 0.39 -25.26
C LYS A 286 8.48 1.44 -26.30
N HIS A 287 7.58 1.77 -27.23
CA HIS A 287 7.75 2.82 -28.23
C HIS A 287 7.99 4.19 -27.58
N TYR A 288 7.09 4.64 -26.68
CA TYR A 288 7.24 5.95 -26.02
C TYR A 288 8.47 6.02 -25.11
N GLN A 289 8.86 4.93 -24.46
CA GLN A 289 10.12 4.86 -23.69
C GLN A 289 11.33 5.09 -24.57
N ARG A 290 11.37 4.46 -25.76
CA ARG A 290 12.45 4.64 -26.74
C ARG A 290 12.52 6.09 -27.25
N LEU A 291 11.36 6.69 -27.55
CA LEU A 291 11.31 8.11 -27.98
C LEU A 291 11.84 9.06 -26.90
N LEU A 292 11.45 8.85 -25.63
CA LEU A 292 11.96 9.66 -24.51
C LEU A 292 13.47 9.46 -24.29
N ALA A 293 13.96 8.24 -24.46
CA ALA A 293 15.38 7.93 -24.34
C ALA A 293 16.20 8.63 -25.43
N ARG A 294 15.76 8.58 -26.70
CA ARG A 294 16.40 9.29 -27.82
C ARG A 294 16.45 10.79 -27.57
N LYS A 295 15.34 11.42 -27.16
CA LYS A 295 15.31 12.86 -26.85
C LYS A 295 16.27 13.22 -25.72
N ARG A 296 16.44 12.39 -24.71
CA ARG A 296 17.45 12.59 -23.63
C ARG A 296 18.88 12.44 -24.12
N LYS A 297 19.15 11.49 -25.01
CA LYS A 297 20.49 11.28 -25.56
C LYS A 297 20.93 12.50 -26.34
N VAL A 298 20.06 13.11 -27.16
CA VAL A 298 20.36 14.27 -28.00
C VAL A 298 20.48 15.57 -27.19
N ASN A 299 19.49 15.86 -26.30
CA ASN A 299 19.36 17.17 -25.65
C ASN A 299 19.69 17.16 -24.15
N GLY A 300 20.22 16.06 -23.62
CA GLY A 300 20.57 15.92 -22.20
C GLY A 300 19.45 16.28 -21.25
N LYS A 301 19.76 16.95 -20.14
CA LYS A 301 18.78 17.40 -19.16
C LYS A 301 17.79 18.45 -19.71
N LYS A 302 18.19 19.25 -20.71
CA LYS A 302 17.35 20.27 -21.35
C LYS A 302 16.14 19.64 -22.09
N ALA A 303 16.25 18.39 -22.56
CA ALA A 303 15.15 17.66 -23.21
C ALA A 303 13.87 17.62 -22.35
N THR A 304 14.01 17.51 -21.03
CA THR A 304 12.87 17.41 -20.11
C THR A 304 12.02 18.67 -20.01
N GLN A 305 12.53 19.80 -20.53
CA GLN A 305 11.87 21.11 -20.54
C GLN A 305 11.06 21.33 -21.82
N SER A 306 11.32 20.55 -22.88
CA SER A 306 10.64 20.73 -24.17
C SER A 306 9.16 20.31 -24.13
N LYS A 307 8.30 21.03 -24.84
CA LYS A 307 6.88 20.72 -25.00
C LYS A 307 6.68 19.31 -25.56
N GLN A 308 7.42 18.97 -26.61
CA GLN A 308 7.35 17.65 -27.24
C GLN A 308 7.72 16.50 -26.29
N TYR A 309 8.74 16.67 -25.41
CA TYR A 309 9.08 15.69 -24.42
C TYR A 309 7.93 15.50 -23.41
N SER A 310 7.32 16.60 -22.98
CA SER A 310 6.17 16.58 -22.06
C SER A 310 4.96 15.87 -22.67
N GLU A 311 4.69 16.08 -23.95
CA GLU A 311 3.59 15.40 -24.69
C GLU A 311 3.82 13.88 -24.78
N VAL A 312 5.02 13.45 -25.20
CA VAL A 312 5.36 12.01 -25.26
C VAL A 312 5.30 11.38 -23.85
N ARG A 313 5.78 12.08 -22.84
CA ARG A 313 5.68 11.63 -21.44
C ARG A 313 4.23 11.46 -21.00
N THR A 314 3.35 12.39 -21.40
CA THR A 314 1.91 12.31 -21.10
C THR A 314 1.25 11.12 -21.78
N LYS A 315 1.59 10.84 -23.05
CA LYS A 315 1.12 9.64 -23.77
C LYS A 315 1.56 8.37 -23.06
N LEU A 316 2.84 8.29 -22.68
CA LEU A 316 3.37 7.15 -21.91
C LEU A 316 2.63 6.95 -20.58
N GLN A 317 2.37 8.02 -19.83
CA GLN A 317 1.62 7.95 -18.57
C GLN A 317 0.18 7.47 -18.76
N ARG A 318 -0.47 7.86 -19.87
CA ARG A 318 -1.82 7.38 -20.22
C ARG A 318 -1.82 5.87 -20.48
N CYS A 319 -0.82 5.36 -21.21
CA CYS A 319 -0.69 3.93 -21.46
C CYS A 319 -0.51 3.15 -20.14
N TYR A 320 0.41 3.59 -19.26
CA TYR A 320 0.58 2.96 -17.95
C TYR A 320 -0.69 2.99 -17.10
N LYS A 321 -1.43 4.11 -17.13
CA LYS A 321 -2.69 4.21 -16.40
C LYS A 321 -3.72 3.21 -16.94
N ARG A 322 -3.82 3.07 -18.27
CA ARG A 322 -4.75 2.13 -18.91
C ARG A 322 -4.41 0.69 -18.57
N VAL A 323 -3.13 0.29 -18.66
CA VAL A 323 -2.67 -1.04 -18.22
C VAL A 323 -3.06 -1.28 -16.75
N THR A 324 -2.75 -0.34 -15.86
CA THR A 324 -3.08 -0.48 -14.44
C THR A 324 -4.57 -0.62 -14.19
N ASN A 325 -5.40 0.11 -14.92
CA ASN A 325 -6.86 0.04 -14.78
C ASN A 325 -7.39 -1.32 -15.21
N ILE A 326 -6.96 -1.83 -16.39
CA ILE A 326 -7.36 -3.15 -16.89
C ILE A 326 -6.95 -4.24 -15.91
N GLN A 327 -5.69 -4.22 -15.47
CA GLN A 327 -5.19 -5.20 -14.51
C GLN A 327 -5.92 -5.18 -13.17
N ASN A 328 -6.25 -3.98 -12.66
CA ASN A 328 -7.02 -3.87 -11.42
C ASN A 328 -8.44 -4.41 -11.59
N ASP A 329 -9.10 -4.10 -12.71
CA ASP A 329 -10.45 -4.58 -12.99
C ASP A 329 -10.49 -6.12 -13.04
N LEU A 330 -9.55 -6.72 -13.79
CA LEU A 330 -9.42 -8.17 -13.87
C LEU A 330 -9.21 -8.82 -12.50
N LEU A 331 -8.24 -8.31 -11.71
CA LEU A 331 -8.00 -8.85 -10.38
C LEU A 331 -9.19 -8.64 -9.43
N HIS A 332 -9.88 -7.51 -9.52
CA HIS A 332 -11.06 -7.28 -8.70
C HIS A 332 -12.18 -8.26 -9.04
N LYS A 333 -12.43 -8.52 -10.32
CA LYS A 333 -13.41 -9.50 -10.77
C LYS A 333 -13.04 -10.90 -10.28
N PHE A 334 -11.85 -11.36 -10.60
CA PHE A 334 -11.35 -12.68 -10.20
C PHE A 334 -11.42 -12.88 -8.68
N THR A 335 -10.82 -12.00 -7.90
CA THR A 335 -10.81 -12.17 -6.44
C THR A 335 -12.19 -12.02 -5.78
N THR A 336 -13.15 -11.34 -6.44
CA THR A 336 -14.55 -11.33 -5.98
C THR A 336 -15.21 -12.67 -6.29
N GLU A 337 -15.06 -13.17 -7.50
CA GLU A 337 -15.62 -14.45 -7.94
C GLU A 337 -15.14 -15.61 -7.07
N ILE A 338 -13.84 -15.64 -6.74
CA ILE A 338 -13.27 -16.67 -5.85
C ILE A 338 -14.02 -16.69 -4.50
N TYR A 339 -14.21 -15.52 -3.84
CA TYR A 339 -14.92 -15.49 -2.56
C TYR A 339 -16.43 -15.70 -2.64
N HIS A 340 -17.02 -15.58 -3.83
CA HIS A 340 -18.41 -16.02 -4.04
C HIS A 340 -18.53 -17.54 -4.15
N LYS A 341 -17.48 -18.22 -4.65
CA LYS A 341 -17.46 -19.66 -4.87
C LYS A 341 -16.95 -20.45 -3.67
N TYR A 342 -16.03 -19.88 -2.88
CA TYR A 342 -15.29 -20.61 -1.85
C TYR A 342 -15.31 -19.89 -0.50
N ASP A 343 -15.23 -20.66 0.57
CA ASP A 343 -15.20 -20.15 1.95
C ASP A 343 -13.78 -19.96 2.45
N THR A 344 -12.90 -20.91 2.18
CA THR A 344 -11.49 -20.86 2.52
C THR A 344 -10.64 -20.86 1.26
N VAL A 345 -9.67 -19.97 1.20
CA VAL A 345 -8.73 -19.87 0.09
C VAL A 345 -7.30 -19.93 0.61
N VAL A 346 -6.51 -20.84 0.07
CA VAL A 346 -5.07 -20.96 0.39
C VAL A 346 -4.25 -20.30 -0.72
N ILE A 347 -3.27 -19.48 -0.36
CA ILE A 347 -2.31 -18.87 -1.31
C ILE A 347 -0.89 -18.93 -0.77
N GLU A 348 0.11 -18.88 -1.65
CA GLU A 348 1.52 -18.88 -1.28
C GLU A 348 2.00 -17.51 -0.74
N ASP A 349 2.92 -17.52 0.25
CA ASP A 349 3.64 -16.32 0.70
C ASP A 349 4.86 -16.02 -0.19
N LEU A 350 4.62 -15.56 -1.41
CA LEU A 350 5.68 -15.27 -2.36
C LEU A 350 6.49 -14.03 -1.97
N ASP A 351 7.83 -14.14 -1.90
CA ASP A 351 8.71 -12.97 -1.77
C ASP A 351 8.91 -12.27 -3.12
N VAL A 352 7.90 -11.50 -3.51
CA VAL A 352 7.90 -10.72 -4.77
C VAL A 352 9.15 -9.83 -4.90
N ARG A 353 9.72 -9.37 -3.79
CA ARG A 353 10.91 -8.50 -3.81
C ARG A 353 12.17 -9.28 -4.18
N ALA A 354 12.35 -10.47 -3.61
CA ALA A 354 13.46 -11.35 -3.96
C ALA A 354 13.37 -11.77 -5.44
N MET A 355 12.17 -12.14 -5.87
CA MET A 355 11.91 -12.53 -7.26
C MET A 355 12.18 -11.41 -8.28
N GLN A 356 11.93 -10.13 -7.93
CA GLN A 356 12.18 -8.97 -8.80
C GLN A 356 13.67 -8.72 -9.11
N MET A 357 14.57 -9.33 -8.37
CA MET A 357 16.01 -9.22 -8.63
C MET A 357 16.52 -10.23 -9.66
N SER A 358 15.68 -11.16 -10.08
CA SER A 358 16.02 -12.14 -11.11
C SER A 358 16.04 -11.53 -12.50
N LYS A 359 16.71 -12.21 -13.45
CA LYS A 359 16.71 -11.83 -14.88
C LYS A 359 15.29 -11.80 -15.50
N LYS A 360 14.31 -12.46 -14.86
CA LYS A 360 12.89 -12.52 -15.26
C LYS A 360 12.03 -11.39 -14.65
N ALA A 361 12.62 -10.40 -13.96
CA ALA A 361 11.94 -9.30 -13.27
C ALA A 361 10.88 -8.56 -14.10
N LYS A 362 11.07 -8.45 -15.42
CA LYS A 362 10.10 -7.77 -16.31
C LYS A 362 8.75 -8.49 -16.35
N ASN A 363 8.76 -9.82 -16.45
CA ASN A 363 7.52 -10.60 -16.46
C ASN A 363 6.87 -10.61 -15.07
N LEU A 364 7.68 -10.66 -14.03
CA LEU A 364 7.23 -10.59 -12.65
C LEU A 364 6.52 -9.27 -12.32
N HIS A 365 6.96 -8.13 -12.89
CA HIS A 365 6.24 -6.87 -12.76
C HIS A 365 4.84 -6.89 -13.38
N ARG A 366 4.60 -7.79 -14.32
CA ARG A 366 3.29 -8.00 -14.96
C ARG A 366 2.39 -8.93 -14.15
N SER A 367 2.94 -9.83 -13.35
CA SER A 367 2.22 -10.90 -12.63
C SER A 367 1.29 -10.43 -11.51
N LEU A 368 1.47 -9.19 -11.02
CA LEU A 368 0.58 -8.55 -10.04
C LEU A 368 0.48 -9.22 -8.66
N PHE A 369 1.35 -10.16 -8.31
CA PHE A 369 1.29 -10.92 -7.05
C PHE A 369 1.00 -10.07 -5.81
N GLY A 370 1.71 -8.94 -5.64
CA GLY A 370 1.50 -8.07 -4.48
C GLY A 370 0.12 -7.40 -4.43
N ARG A 371 -0.52 -7.14 -5.59
CA ARG A 371 -1.89 -6.61 -5.64
C ARG A 371 -2.91 -7.72 -5.42
N PHE A 372 -2.66 -8.89 -6.00
CA PHE A 372 -3.48 -10.07 -5.81
C PHE A 372 -3.60 -10.39 -4.31
N ARG A 373 -2.47 -10.58 -3.62
CA ARG A 373 -2.44 -10.80 -2.18
C ARG A 373 -3.22 -9.74 -1.41
N LEU A 374 -2.97 -8.45 -1.69
CA LEU A 374 -3.69 -7.36 -1.04
C LEU A 374 -5.21 -7.45 -1.26
N TYR A 375 -5.64 -7.85 -2.47
CA TYR A 375 -7.06 -7.97 -2.78
C TYR A 375 -7.69 -9.19 -2.11
N MET A 376 -6.97 -10.29 -2.01
CA MET A 376 -7.42 -11.46 -1.25
C MET A 376 -7.56 -11.13 0.23
N GLU A 377 -6.55 -10.52 0.86
CA GLU A 377 -6.56 -10.16 2.28
C GLU A 377 -7.78 -9.29 2.65
N TYR A 378 -7.95 -8.12 2.00
CA TYR A 378 -9.05 -7.23 2.39
C TYR A 378 -10.45 -7.74 1.98
N LYS A 379 -10.54 -8.59 0.96
CA LYS A 379 -11.82 -9.19 0.57
C LYS A 379 -12.21 -10.36 1.46
N ALA A 380 -11.26 -11.13 1.95
CA ALA A 380 -11.50 -12.12 2.99
C ALA A 380 -12.16 -11.45 4.20
N ASP A 381 -11.54 -10.36 4.70
CA ASP A 381 -12.10 -9.56 5.78
C ASP A 381 -13.50 -9.00 5.42
N LYS A 382 -13.67 -8.47 4.19
CA LYS A 382 -14.94 -7.87 3.74
C LYS A 382 -16.09 -8.88 3.68
N PHE A 383 -15.81 -10.06 3.16
CA PHE A 383 -16.84 -11.06 2.88
C PHE A 383 -16.99 -12.10 4.00
N GLY A 384 -16.26 -11.95 5.10
CA GLY A 384 -16.29 -12.91 6.21
C GLY A 384 -15.79 -14.30 5.82
N LYS A 385 -14.87 -14.36 4.87
CA LYS A 385 -14.25 -15.58 4.34
C LYS A 385 -12.85 -15.76 4.93
N GLU A 386 -12.29 -16.95 4.79
CA GLU A 386 -10.97 -17.27 5.31
C GLU A 386 -9.89 -17.22 4.23
N LEU A 387 -8.72 -16.67 4.59
CA LEU A 387 -7.53 -16.69 3.75
C LEU A 387 -6.38 -17.30 4.55
N ILE A 388 -5.86 -18.41 4.05
CA ILE A 388 -4.70 -19.10 4.61
C ILE A 388 -3.48 -18.76 3.77
N MET A 389 -2.39 -18.36 4.44
CA MET A 389 -1.09 -18.14 3.80
C MET A 389 -0.22 -19.37 4.04
N ALA A 390 0.09 -20.12 2.99
CA ALA A 390 1.04 -21.22 3.08
C ALA A 390 2.44 -20.71 3.49
N ASP A 391 3.20 -21.51 4.21
CA ASP A 391 4.58 -21.18 4.53
C ASP A 391 5.39 -20.96 3.25
N ARG A 392 6.31 -20.00 3.27
CA ARG A 392 7.15 -19.65 2.12
C ARG A 392 7.96 -20.80 1.56
N TYR A 393 8.34 -21.72 2.41
CA TYR A 393 9.17 -22.87 2.06
C TYR A 393 8.35 -24.17 1.92
N TYR A 394 7.02 -24.04 1.96
CA TYR A 394 6.14 -25.19 1.70
C TYR A 394 6.39 -25.73 0.29
N PRO A 395 6.72 -27.02 0.15
CA PRO A 395 7.20 -27.58 -1.12
C PRO A 395 6.06 -27.94 -2.08
N SER A 396 5.09 -27.02 -2.30
CA SER A 396 3.88 -27.27 -3.08
C SER A 396 4.15 -27.91 -4.43
N THR A 397 5.18 -27.44 -5.17
CA THR A 397 5.54 -27.96 -6.49
C THR A 397 6.45 -29.20 -6.45
N GLN A 398 7.04 -29.56 -5.32
CA GLN A 398 7.94 -30.69 -5.16
C GLN A 398 7.27 -31.88 -4.48
N MET A 399 6.16 -31.68 -3.80
CA MET A 399 5.43 -32.70 -3.07
C MET A 399 4.40 -33.38 -3.97
N CYS A 400 4.23 -34.68 -3.80
CA CYS A 400 3.18 -35.44 -4.47
C CYS A 400 1.84 -35.23 -3.75
N SER A 401 0.82 -34.79 -4.46
CA SER A 401 -0.51 -34.58 -3.90
C SER A 401 -1.23 -35.91 -3.56
N ASN A 402 -0.77 -37.02 -4.11
CA ASN A 402 -1.34 -38.32 -3.84
C ASN A 402 -0.72 -39.03 -2.62
N CYS A 403 0.61 -39.11 -2.51
CA CYS A 403 1.28 -39.86 -1.45
C CYS A 403 2.10 -39.00 -0.46
N GLY A 404 2.24 -37.69 -0.69
CA GLY A 404 2.99 -36.80 0.16
C GLY A 404 4.53 -36.86 -0.01
N TYR A 405 5.06 -37.69 -0.91
CA TYR A 405 6.49 -37.77 -1.19
C TYR A 405 7.04 -36.43 -1.65
N VAL A 406 8.16 -35.98 -1.08
CA VAL A 406 8.79 -34.69 -1.42
C VAL A 406 10.09 -34.92 -2.16
N LYS A 407 10.19 -34.47 -3.39
CA LYS A 407 11.39 -34.56 -4.22
C LYS A 407 12.55 -33.75 -3.64
N THR A 408 13.71 -34.36 -3.54
CA THR A 408 14.93 -33.74 -3.00
C THR A 408 16.10 -33.91 -3.96
N GLY A 409 17.16 -33.15 -3.77
CA GLY A 409 18.39 -33.26 -4.55
C GLY A 409 18.15 -33.21 -6.06
N ASP A 410 18.59 -34.25 -6.77
CA ASP A 410 18.52 -34.41 -8.23
C ASP A 410 17.10 -34.63 -8.78
N GLU A 411 16.17 -35.02 -7.95
CA GLU A 411 14.78 -35.28 -8.31
C GLU A 411 13.96 -34.02 -8.48
N LYS A 412 14.45 -32.89 -7.94
CA LYS A 412 13.72 -31.61 -7.94
C LYS A 412 13.32 -31.16 -9.34
N ILE A 413 12.06 -30.79 -9.47
CA ILE A 413 11.54 -30.19 -10.69
C ILE A 413 11.99 -28.72 -10.74
N THR A 414 12.62 -28.34 -11.84
CA THR A 414 13.02 -26.96 -12.12
C THR A 414 12.02 -26.27 -13.05
N LEU A 415 12.23 -24.97 -13.34
CA LEU A 415 11.45 -24.25 -14.35
C LEU A 415 11.59 -24.81 -15.78
N SER A 416 12.55 -25.71 -16.01
CA SER A 416 12.79 -26.37 -17.28
C SER A 416 12.43 -27.87 -17.23
N GLY A 417 11.73 -28.28 -16.18
CA GLY A 417 11.48 -29.70 -15.88
C GLY A 417 12.68 -30.36 -15.18
N ASN A 418 12.72 -31.68 -15.19
CA ASN A 418 13.87 -32.46 -14.72
C ASN A 418 14.45 -33.27 -15.89
N LYS A 419 15.55 -32.78 -16.42
CA LYS A 419 16.22 -33.40 -17.57
C LYS A 419 16.76 -34.79 -17.26
N LYS A 420 17.19 -35.08 -16.02
CA LYS A 420 17.76 -36.34 -15.56
C LYS A 420 16.71 -37.44 -15.58
N HIS A 421 15.48 -37.09 -15.27
CA HIS A 421 14.32 -38.02 -15.27
C HIS A 421 13.40 -37.84 -16.46
N GLY A 422 13.78 -37.08 -17.48
CA GLY A 422 13.01 -36.88 -18.71
C GLY A 422 11.67 -36.16 -18.55
N THR A 423 11.38 -35.57 -17.38
CA THR A 423 10.10 -34.90 -17.14
C THR A 423 10.07 -33.47 -17.70
N LYS A 424 8.96 -33.09 -18.32
CA LYS A 424 8.74 -31.76 -18.90
C LYS A 424 8.52 -30.69 -17.80
N HIS A 425 8.57 -29.42 -18.18
CA HIS A 425 8.42 -28.30 -17.25
C HIS A 425 7.03 -28.16 -16.61
N ASN A 426 5.99 -28.67 -17.27
CA ASN A 426 4.59 -28.66 -16.82
C ASN A 426 4.09 -30.02 -16.32
N GLU A 427 4.97 -31.03 -16.24
CA GLU A 427 4.63 -32.37 -15.84
C GLU A 427 5.15 -32.67 -14.43
N TYR A 428 4.33 -33.25 -13.60
CA TYR A 428 4.70 -33.84 -12.33
C TYR A 428 4.59 -35.36 -12.39
N VAL A 429 5.68 -36.07 -12.11
CA VAL A 429 5.71 -37.52 -12.00
C VAL A 429 6.27 -37.85 -10.61
N CYS A 430 5.51 -38.56 -9.80
CA CYS A 430 6.01 -39.07 -8.52
C CYS A 430 6.90 -40.27 -8.70
N TYR A 431 8.10 -40.26 -8.15
CA TYR A 431 9.03 -41.39 -8.30
C TYR A 431 8.77 -42.50 -7.27
N GLU A 432 7.95 -42.20 -6.22
CA GLU A 432 7.58 -43.18 -5.21
C GLU A 432 6.31 -43.97 -5.58
N CYS A 433 5.22 -43.28 -5.95
CA CYS A 433 3.93 -43.91 -6.21
C CYS A 433 3.52 -43.92 -7.68
N GLY A 434 4.35 -43.42 -8.61
CA GLY A 434 4.05 -43.37 -10.03
C GLY A 434 2.94 -42.38 -10.46
N PHE A 435 2.39 -41.58 -9.53
CA PHE A 435 1.35 -40.60 -9.83
C PHE A 435 1.85 -39.55 -10.83
N THR A 436 1.07 -39.29 -11.87
CA THR A 436 1.39 -38.30 -12.93
C THR A 436 0.26 -37.30 -13.06
N GLU A 437 0.61 -36.01 -13.08
CA GLU A 437 -0.36 -34.90 -13.15
C GLU A 437 0.30 -33.64 -13.77
N ASP A 438 -0.49 -32.64 -14.12
CA ASP A 438 0.04 -31.32 -14.41
C ASP A 438 0.70 -30.74 -13.12
N ARG A 439 1.88 -30.15 -13.29
CA ARG A 439 2.69 -29.66 -12.16
C ARG A 439 1.99 -28.55 -11.35
N ASP A 440 1.34 -27.64 -12.06
CA ASP A 440 0.70 -26.47 -11.42
C ASP A 440 -0.60 -26.92 -10.72
N TYR A 441 -1.32 -27.93 -11.31
CA TYR A 441 -2.47 -28.55 -10.66
C TYR A 441 -2.07 -29.39 -9.41
N ASN A 442 -0.99 -30.16 -9.50
CA ASN A 442 -0.44 -30.86 -8.31
C ASN A 442 -0.08 -29.86 -7.19
N ALA A 443 0.48 -28.69 -7.52
CA ALA A 443 0.77 -27.65 -6.54
C ALA A 443 -0.51 -27.08 -5.90
N VAL A 444 -1.57 -26.87 -6.68
CA VAL A 444 -2.88 -26.45 -6.17
C VAL A 444 -3.44 -27.47 -5.19
N MET A 445 -3.37 -28.76 -5.49
CA MET A 445 -3.86 -29.82 -4.60
C MET A 445 -3.08 -29.91 -3.30
N ASN A 446 -1.75 -29.76 -3.34
CA ASN A 446 -0.91 -29.68 -2.16
C ASN A 446 -1.22 -28.47 -1.28
N LEU A 447 -1.45 -27.31 -1.89
CA LEU A 447 -1.87 -26.12 -1.14
C LEU A 447 -3.28 -26.29 -0.54
N LEU A 448 -4.20 -26.93 -1.27
CA LEU A 448 -5.56 -27.17 -0.79
C LEU A 448 -5.61 -28.04 0.47
N ALA A 449 -4.68 -28.99 0.60
CA ALA A 449 -4.56 -29.82 1.79
C ALA A 449 -4.34 -29.01 3.08
N LEU A 450 -3.86 -27.76 3.01
CA LEU A 450 -3.73 -26.86 4.14
C LEU A 450 -5.05 -26.23 4.61
N ALA A 451 -6.11 -26.39 3.85
CA ALA A 451 -7.45 -25.88 4.19
C ALA A 451 -8.32 -26.90 4.94
N ASN A 452 -7.86 -28.14 5.05
CA ASN A 452 -8.59 -29.28 5.66
C ASN A 452 -8.13 -29.57 7.09
#